data_52c98b899354b7b1146fb36f7d8be1d9
#
_entry.id   52c98b899354b7b1146fb36f7d8be1d9
#
_cell.length_a   1.000
_cell.length_b   1.000
_cell.length_c   1.000
_cell.angle_alpha   90.00
_cell.angle_beta   90.00
_cell.angle_gamma   90.00
#
_symmetry.space_group_name_H-M   'P 1'
#
loop_
_entity.id
_entity.type
_entity.pdbx_description
1 polymer ?
#
loop_
_entity_poly.entity_id
_entity_poly.type
_entity_poly.pdbx_seq_one_letter_code
_entity_poly.pdbx_strand_id
1 'polypeptide(L)'
;DIDKWFCGFTPYYVGVSWYGYDKAVALQSEEKDNALLIWNAVMNKIHEGLPSVPFFDSTPPNIVKRTICIDSGKIATDLCKRDPRGGRVIEEYFIEGTEPSYSDTCKVHVEYDACTASHDAQNRNLLATEYCPAETVVKKVGIKRPVEYKPKFPNDPYPADSIYEIPEGEYCTVHGRGTLIPPITEENHPPESTIEDERLPEGLPGYPPAEDIGDPYSEENWEGIDWGNDPNRWD
;
A
#
# COMPACT_ATOMS: atom_id res chain seq x y z
N ASP A 1 19.41 7.35 10.09
CA ASP A 1 19.64 6.01 10.66
C ASP A 1 20.93 6.01 11.48
N ILE A 2 20.97 5.22 12.57
CA ILE A 2 22.15 5.08 13.45
C ILE A 2 22.82 3.73 13.19
N ASP A 3 22.02 2.75 12.81
CA ASP A 3 22.45 1.37 12.54
C ASP A 3 21.83 0.86 11.25
N LYS A 4 22.57 0.01 10.54
CA LYS A 4 22.09 -0.75 9.40
C LYS A 4 22.34 -2.23 9.62
N TRP A 5 21.30 -3.00 9.35
CA TRP A 5 21.33 -4.45 9.34
C TRP A 5 21.01 -4.94 7.95
N PHE A 6 21.71 -5.96 7.53
CA PHE A 6 21.36 -6.71 6.33
C PHE A 6 21.31 -8.20 6.66
N CYS A 7 20.20 -8.83 6.31
CA CYS A 7 19.98 -10.26 6.46
C CYS A 7 19.72 -10.84 5.07
N GLY A 8 20.46 -11.84 4.68
CA GLY A 8 20.28 -12.52 3.41
C GLY A 8 20.57 -14.01 3.53
N PHE A 9 20.12 -14.78 2.58
CA PHE A 9 20.32 -16.22 2.54
C PHE A 9 20.48 -16.71 1.11
N THR A 10 21.15 -17.84 0.99
CA THR A 10 21.33 -18.59 -0.24
C THR A 10 20.92 -20.03 0.01
N PRO A 11 20.89 -20.91 -0.99
CA PRO A 11 20.66 -22.34 -0.73
C PRO A 11 21.67 -22.98 0.21
N TYR A 12 22.84 -22.35 0.41
CA TYR A 12 23.93 -22.88 1.24
C TYR A 12 24.02 -22.24 2.61
N TYR A 13 23.81 -20.94 2.70
CA TYR A 13 24.10 -20.15 3.90
C TYR A 13 23.05 -19.11 4.17
N VAL A 14 22.90 -18.77 5.43
CA VAL A 14 22.22 -17.58 5.90
C VAL A 14 23.25 -16.69 6.59
N GLY A 15 23.20 -15.41 6.34
CA GLY A 15 24.12 -14.45 6.93
C GLY A 15 23.41 -13.17 7.36
N VAL A 16 23.95 -12.59 8.40
CA VAL A 16 23.52 -11.27 8.92
C VAL A 16 24.74 -10.41 9.08
N SER A 17 24.67 -9.18 8.62
CA SER A 17 25.70 -8.17 8.85
C SER A 17 25.10 -6.95 9.53
N TRP A 18 25.91 -6.31 10.33
CA TRP A 18 25.58 -5.06 11.00
C TRP A 18 26.67 -4.04 10.72
N TYR A 19 26.27 -2.80 10.54
CA TYR A 19 27.15 -1.68 10.41
C TYR A 19 26.61 -0.50 11.23
N GLY A 20 27.46 0.07 12.11
CA GLY A 20 27.12 1.17 12.96
C GLY A 20 28.29 1.57 13.85
N TYR A 21 28.05 2.49 14.76
CA TYR A 21 29.04 2.99 15.69
C TYR A 21 28.69 2.55 17.12
N ASP A 22 29.71 2.36 17.98
CA ASP A 22 29.52 2.04 19.41
C ASP A 22 28.72 3.12 20.17
N LYS A 23 28.73 4.33 19.67
CA LYS A 23 27.91 5.44 20.16
C LYS A 23 26.86 5.78 19.12
N ALA A 24 25.67 6.17 19.56
CA ALA A 24 24.56 6.56 18.70
C ALA A 24 24.91 7.80 17.85
N VAL A 25 25.53 7.57 16.70
CA VAL A 25 25.91 8.58 15.71
C VAL A 25 25.16 8.27 14.41
N ALA A 26 24.63 9.31 13.78
CA ALA A 26 23.95 9.14 12.50
C ALA A 26 24.92 8.71 11.40
N LEU A 27 24.56 7.66 10.67
CA LEU A 27 25.32 7.21 9.50
C LEU A 27 25.24 8.24 8.37
N GLN A 28 26.37 8.49 7.72
CA GLN A 28 26.42 9.33 6.54
C GLN A 28 25.75 8.64 5.34
N SER A 29 25.47 9.41 4.29
CA SER A 29 24.80 8.86 3.09
C SER A 29 25.58 7.69 2.48
N GLU A 30 26.89 7.81 2.43
CA GLU A 30 27.82 6.85 1.84
C GLU A 30 27.96 5.57 2.66
N GLU A 31 27.49 5.58 3.91
CA GLU A 31 27.62 4.45 4.83
C GLU A 31 26.36 3.57 4.87
N LYS A 32 25.26 4.03 4.26
CA LYS A 32 23.95 3.37 4.38
C LYS A 32 23.89 1.95 3.84
N ASP A 33 24.74 1.62 2.86
CA ASP A 33 24.77 0.32 2.20
C ASP A 33 25.88 -0.60 2.72
N ASN A 34 26.70 -0.12 3.66
CA ASN A 34 27.87 -0.87 4.13
C ASN A 34 27.52 -2.25 4.71
N ALA A 35 26.37 -2.40 5.38
CA ALA A 35 25.95 -3.70 5.86
C ALA A 35 25.72 -4.70 4.71
N LEU A 36 25.07 -4.26 3.63
CA LEU A 36 24.88 -5.06 2.42
C LEU A 36 26.21 -5.41 1.76
N LEU A 37 27.11 -4.42 1.62
CA LEU A 37 28.41 -4.62 0.98
C LEU A 37 29.27 -5.62 1.76
N ILE A 38 29.27 -5.57 3.09
CA ILE A 38 29.96 -6.54 3.96
C ILE A 38 29.37 -7.94 3.73
N TRP A 39 28.05 -8.06 3.78
CA TRP A 39 27.37 -9.34 3.56
C TRP A 39 27.73 -9.92 2.20
N ASN A 40 27.64 -9.11 1.16
CA ASN A 40 27.96 -9.53 -0.21
C ASN A 40 29.41 -9.99 -0.37
N ALA A 41 30.35 -9.23 0.19
CA ALA A 41 31.77 -9.60 0.14
C ALA A 41 32.05 -10.94 0.84
N VAL A 42 31.43 -11.19 1.98
CA VAL A 42 31.56 -12.47 2.70
C VAL A 42 30.91 -13.60 1.92
N MET A 43 29.66 -13.39 1.45
CA MET A 43 28.93 -14.43 0.73
C MET A 43 29.65 -14.82 -0.58
N ASN A 44 30.14 -13.85 -1.35
CA ASN A 44 30.92 -14.14 -2.54
C ASN A 44 32.11 -15.05 -2.19
N LYS A 45 32.82 -14.73 -1.12
CA LYS A 45 34.02 -15.49 -0.74
C LYS A 45 33.71 -16.92 -0.31
N ILE A 46 32.66 -17.13 0.47
CA ILE A 46 32.31 -18.48 0.96
C ILE A 46 31.57 -19.33 -0.07
N HIS A 47 31.12 -18.73 -1.18
CA HIS A 47 30.51 -19.46 -2.30
C HIS A 47 31.51 -19.84 -3.39
N GLU A 48 32.77 -19.39 -3.31
CA GLU A 48 33.79 -19.79 -4.29
C GLU A 48 33.85 -21.31 -4.44
N GLY A 49 33.68 -21.79 -5.67
CA GLY A 49 33.68 -23.21 -6.01
C GLY A 49 32.42 -24.00 -5.66
N LEU A 50 31.37 -23.36 -5.10
CA LEU A 50 30.07 -24.02 -4.90
C LEU A 50 29.26 -23.95 -6.21
N PRO A 51 28.59 -25.04 -6.62
CA PRO A 51 27.71 -25.01 -7.79
C PRO A 51 26.49 -24.11 -7.55
N SER A 52 26.00 -23.46 -8.60
CA SER A 52 24.73 -22.74 -8.55
C SER A 52 23.59 -23.77 -8.43
N VAL A 53 22.81 -23.66 -7.37
CA VAL A 53 21.64 -24.52 -7.13
C VAL A 53 20.42 -23.67 -6.79
N PRO A 54 19.22 -24.07 -7.22
CA PRO A 54 17.99 -23.39 -6.82
C PRO A 54 17.69 -23.65 -5.35
N PHE A 55 16.88 -22.79 -4.73
CA PHE A 55 16.39 -23.02 -3.36
C PHE A 55 15.56 -24.29 -3.27
N PHE A 56 14.80 -24.60 -4.30
CA PHE A 56 13.95 -25.78 -4.39
C PHE A 56 13.96 -26.33 -5.82
N ASP A 57 14.08 -27.62 -5.99
CA ASP A 57 13.92 -28.28 -7.30
C ASP A 57 12.46 -28.27 -7.75
N SER A 58 11.53 -28.28 -6.80
CA SER A 58 10.09 -28.17 -7.02
C SER A 58 9.42 -27.64 -5.75
N THR A 59 8.19 -27.15 -5.88
CA THR A 59 7.39 -26.80 -4.70
C THR A 59 7.26 -28.05 -3.80
N PRO A 60 7.64 -28.00 -2.52
CA PRO A 60 7.48 -29.13 -1.62
C PRO A 60 6.02 -29.61 -1.59
N PRO A 61 5.76 -30.93 -1.46
CA PRO A 61 4.42 -31.49 -1.56
C PRO A 61 3.45 -31.02 -0.48
N ASN A 62 3.98 -30.51 0.64
CA ASN A 62 3.21 -29.95 1.74
C ASN A 62 3.06 -28.42 1.69
N ILE A 63 3.36 -27.81 0.55
CA ILE A 63 3.19 -26.37 0.34
C ILE A 63 2.04 -26.12 -0.62
N VAL A 64 1.12 -25.28 -0.21
CA VAL A 64 -0.03 -24.86 -1.00
C VAL A 64 -0.01 -23.37 -1.25
N LYS A 65 -0.55 -22.94 -2.37
CA LYS A 65 -0.73 -21.52 -2.71
C LYS A 65 -2.14 -21.04 -2.39
N ARG A 66 -2.25 -19.81 -1.89
CA ARG A 66 -3.53 -19.10 -1.74
C ARG A 66 -3.39 -17.67 -2.19
N THR A 67 -4.45 -17.16 -2.80
CA THR A 67 -4.58 -15.73 -3.11
C THR A 67 -5.17 -15.03 -1.90
N ILE A 68 -4.38 -14.23 -1.24
CA ILE A 68 -4.75 -13.56 0.01
C ILE A 68 -4.73 -12.04 -0.10
N CYS A 69 -5.43 -11.41 0.82
CA CYS A 69 -5.35 -9.96 1.03
C CYS A 69 -4.18 -9.65 1.97
N ILE A 70 -3.30 -8.73 1.58
CA ILE A 70 -2.11 -8.35 2.36
C ILE A 70 -2.49 -7.71 3.71
N ASP A 71 -3.62 -7.01 3.77
CA ASP A 71 -4.02 -6.31 4.99
C ASP A 71 -4.65 -7.23 6.05
N SER A 72 -5.29 -8.31 5.61
CA SER A 72 -6.00 -9.22 6.53
C SER A 72 -5.35 -10.59 6.67
N GLY A 73 -4.47 -10.98 5.75
CA GLY A 73 -3.95 -12.36 5.66
C GLY A 73 -5.01 -13.41 5.29
N LYS A 74 -6.24 -12.99 4.94
CA LYS A 74 -7.37 -13.86 4.61
C LYS A 74 -7.55 -13.98 3.10
N ILE A 75 -8.38 -14.94 2.65
CA ILE A 75 -8.69 -15.09 1.23
C ILE A 75 -9.15 -13.73 0.65
N ALA A 76 -8.50 -13.31 -0.43
CA ALA A 76 -8.78 -12.05 -1.06
C ALA A 76 -10.17 -12.06 -1.72
N THR A 77 -10.82 -10.91 -1.71
CA THR A 77 -12.07 -10.64 -2.41
C THR A 77 -11.86 -9.64 -3.55
N ASP A 78 -12.84 -9.42 -4.39
CA ASP A 78 -12.77 -8.40 -5.43
C ASP A 78 -12.65 -6.98 -4.85
N LEU A 79 -13.08 -6.75 -3.61
CA LEU A 79 -12.89 -5.49 -2.92
C LEU A 79 -11.41 -5.21 -2.65
N CYS A 80 -10.61 -6.25 -2.34
CA CYS A 80 -9.16 -6.11 -2.13
C CYS A 80 -8.43 -5.66 -3.39
N LYS A 81 -8.94 -6.02 -4.59
CA LYS A 81 -8.38 -5.56 -5.88
C LYS A 81 -8.73 -4.10 -6.18
N ARG A 82 -9.84 -3.61 -5.60
CA ARG A 82 -10.37 -2.25 -5.80
C ARG A 82 -9.98 -1.30 -4.66
N ASP A 83 -9.01 -1.66 -3.83
CA ASP A 83 -8.51 -0.78 -2.77
C ASP A 83 -7.96 0.52 -3.38
N PRO A 84 -8.34 1.70 -2.84
CA PRO A 84 -7.89 3.00 -3.37
C PRO A 84 -6.38 3.24 -3.24
N ARG A 85 -5.66 2.45 -2.44
CA ARG A 85 -4.19 2.48 -2.33
C ARG A 85 -3.50 1.65 -3.42
N GLY A 86 -4.26 1.00 -4.30
CA GLY A 86 -3.80 0.00 -5.25
C GLY A 86 -4.19 -1.42 -4.83
N GLY A 87 -4.05 -2.39 -5.74
CA GLY A 87 -4.46 -3.77 -5.47
C GLY A 87 -3.75 -4.36 -4.24
N ARG A 88 -4.53 -4.90 -3.32
CA ARG A 88 -4.04 -5.48 -2.05
C ARG A 88 -4.14 -7.00 -2.06
N VAL A 89 -3.74 -7.62 -3.15
CA VAL A 89 -3.87 -9.07 -3.39
C VAL A 89 -2.53 -9.64 -3.78
N ILE A 90 -2.12 -10.70 -3.11
CA ILE A 90 -0.90 -11.46 -3.43
C ILE A 90 -1.18 -12.96 -3.48
N GLU A 91 -0.35 -13.70 -4.18
CA GLU A 91 -0.23 -15.15 -4.01
C GLU A 91 0.78 -15.44 -2.91
N GLU A 92 0.38 -16.22 -1.92
CA GLU A 92 1.22 -16.59 -0.79
C GLU A 92 1.30 -18.10 -0.64
N TYR A 93 2.42 -18.58 -0.10
CA TYR A 93 2.69 -20.00 0.13
C TYR A 93 2.48 -20.36 1.60
N PHE A 94 1.82 -21.47 1.83
CA PHE A 94 1.51 -21.96 3.16
C PHE A 94 1.93 -23.44 3.30
N ILE A 95 2.28 -23.83 4.50
CA ILE A 95 2.32 -25.24 4.84
C ILE A 95 0.88 -25.76 4.82
N GLU A 96 0.63 -26.86 4.13
CA GLU A 96 -0.70 -27.48 4.04
C GLU A 96 -1.34 -27.65 5.42
N GLY A 97 -2.56 -27.14 5.57
CA GLY A 97 -3.30 -27.11 6.84
C GLY A 97 -3.09 -25.84 7.68
N THR A 98 -2.17 -24.93 7.28
CA THR A 98 -1.99 -23.62 7.95
C THR A 98 -2.55 -22.45 7.14
N GLU A 99 -2.95 -22.70 5.90
CA GLU A 99 -3.52 -21.69 5.02
C GLU A 99 -4.92 -21.25 5.46
N PRO A 100 -5.35 -20.02 5.15
CA PRO A 100 -6.71 -19.57 5.40
C PRO A 100 -7.70 -20.43 4.61
N SER A 101 -8.79 -20.85 5.27
CA SER A 101 -9.90 -21.54 4.61
C SER A 101 -10.54 -20.64 3.56
N TYR A 102 -11.03 -21.22 2.46
CA TYR A 102 -11.74 -20.48 1.42
C TYR A 102 -12.98 -19.71 1.92
N SER A 103 -13.55 -20.12 3.03
CA SER A 103 -14.65 -19.41 3.69
C SER A 103 -14.17 -18.21 4.53
N ASP A 104 -12.89 -18.16 4.89
CA ASP A 104 -12.30 -17.09 5.69
C ASP A 104 -11.81 -15.95 4.80
N THR A 105 -12.75 -15.20 4.25
CA THR A 105 -12.50 -14.10 3.32
C THR A 105 -12.16 -12.81 4.04
N CYS A 106 -11.49 -11.90 3.32
CA CYS A 106 -11.16 -10.57 3.80
C CYS A 106 -12.41 -9.79 4.23
N LYS A 107 -12.35 -9.18 5.41
CA LYS A 107 -13.39 -8.30 5.97
C LYS A 107 -12.87 -6.88 6.23
N VAL A 108 -11.62 -6.62 5.86
CA VAL A 108 -10.99 -5.29 5.98
C VAL A 108 -11.47 -4.37 4.87
N HIS A 109 -11.62 -4.89 3.65
CA HIS A 109 -12.11 -4.12 2.52
C HIS A 109 -13.62 -4.25 2.43
N VAL A 110 -14.31 -3.13 2.51
CA VAL A 110 -15.77 -3.06 2.52
C VAL A 110 -16.26 -2.04 1.50
N GLU A 111 -17.29 -2.39 0.76
CA GLU A 111 -17.99 -1.45 -0.11
C GLU A 111 -19.03 -0.67 0.69
N TYR A 112 -19.13 0.63 0.44
CA TYR A 112 -20.12 1.49 1.07
C TYR A 112 -20.63 2.54 0.08
N ASP A 113 -21.84 3.02 0.33
CA ASP A 113 -22.43 4.12 -0.43
C ASP A 113 -22.00 5.45 0.18
N ALA A 114 -21.29 6.25 -0.58
CA ALA A 114 -20.73 7.54 -0.17
C ALA A 114 -21.47 8.69 -0.86
N CYS A 115 -21.76 9.75 -0.12
CA CYS A 115 -22.30 10.97 -0.68
C CYS A 115 -21.17 11.90 -1.15
N THR A 116 -21.14 12.22 -2.44
CA THR A 116 -20.11 13.10 -3.03
C THR A 116 -20.24 14.55 -2.63
N ALA A 117 -21.39 14.98 -2.13
CA ALA A 117 -21.66 16.35 -1.69
C ALA A 117 -21.28 16.63 -0.22
N SER A 118 -20.91 15.61 0.55
CA SER A 118 -20.67 15.74 1.98
C SER A 118 -19.36 15.08 2.39
N HIS A 119 -18.53 15.82 3.13
CA HIS A 119 -17.19 15.40 3.51
C HIS A 119 -16.92 15.67 4.99
N ASP A 120 -16.04 14.88 5.57
CA ASP A 120 -15.49 15.12 6.91
C ASP A 120 -14.28 16.08 6.88
N ALA A 121 -13.67 16.27 8.05
CA ALA A 121 -12.50 17.13 8.20
C ALA A 121 -11.25 16.62 7.46
N GLN A 122 -11.20 15.32 7.14
CA GLN A 122 -10.15 14.67 6.36
C GLN A 122 -10.46 14.60 4.86
N ASN A 123 -11.53 15.28 4.41
CA ASN A 123 -12.01 15.27 3.04
C ASN A 123 -12.47 13.89 2.53
N ARG A 124 -12.87 12.97 3.45
CA ARG A 124 -13.50 11.71 3.09
C ARG A 124 -14.99 11.93 2.82
N ASN A 125 -15.54 11.35 1.77
CA ASN A 125 -16.98 11.40 1.53
C ASN A 125 -17.73 10.65 2.67
N LEU A 126 -18.70 11.31 3.27
CA LEU A 126 -19.54 10.74 4.32
C LEU A 126 -20.48 9.66 3.77
N LEU A 127 -20.98 8.79 4.66
CA LEU A 127 -21.93 7.75 4.29
C LEU A 127 -23.21 8.38 3.72
N ALA A 128 -23.67 7.86 2.60
CA ALA A 128 -24.93 8.29 2.02
C ALA A 128 -26.13 7.90 2.91
N THR A 129 -27.17 8.71 2.87
CA THR A 129 -28.45 8.45 3.53
C THR A 129 -29.55 8.23 2.49
N GLU A 130 -30.73 7.83 2.92
CA GLU A 130 -31.94 7.70 2.09
C GLU A 130 -32.38 9.04 1.45
N TYR A 131 -31.86 10.16 1.94
CA TYR A 131 -32.17 11.51 1.45
C TYR A 131 -31.18 11.99 0.40
N CYS A 132 -30.10 11.25 0.13
CA CYS A 132 -29.11 11.64 -0.88
C CYS A 132 -29.68 11.36 -2.27
N PRO A 133 -29.67 12.37 -3.19
CA PRO A 133 -30.03 12.15 -4.58
C PRO A 133 -29.13 11.08 -5.22
N ALA A 134 -29.72 10.23 -6.06
CA ALA A 134 -29.01 9.10 -6.66
C ALA A 134 -27.72 9.49 -7.40
N GLU A 135 -27.72 10.66 -8.04
CA GLU A 135 -26.58 11.24 -8.74
C GLU A 135 -25.43 11.64 -7.80
N THR A 136 -25.71 11.82 -6.52
CA THR A 136 -24.69 12.16 -5.50
C THR A 136 -24.18 10.93 -4.75
N VAL A 137 -24.73 9.75 -5.00
CA VAL A 137 -24.36 8.51 -4.33
C VAL A 137 -23.40 7.71 -5.22
N VAL A 138 -22.25 7.39 -4.67
CA VAL A 138 -21.24 6.56 -5.35
C VAL A 138 -20.83 5.40 -4.47
N LYS A 139 -20.62 4.23 -5.07
CA LYS A 139 -20.04 3.08 -4.37
C LYS A 139 -18.53 3.23 -4.27
N LYS A 140 -18.04 3.24 -3.04
CA LYS A 140 -16.61 3.26 -2.73
C LYS A 140 -16.17 2.01 -2.00
N VAL A 141 -14.90 1.66 -2.16
CA VAL A 141 -14.25 0.68 -1.30
C VAL A 141 -13.45 1.44 -0.25
N GLY A 142 -13.63 1.08 1.00
CA GLY A 142 -12.90 1.64 2.12
C GLY A 142 -12.33 0.56 3.02
N ILE A 143 -11.48 0.99 3.93
CA ILE A 143 -10.83 0.15 4.91
C ILE A 143 -11.64 0.17 6.20
N LYS A 144 -11.96 -1.02 6.68
CA LYS A 144 -12.49 -1.21 8.04
C LYS A 144 -11.41 -1.90 8.86
N ARG A 145 -10.73 -1.14 9.72
CA ARG A 145 -9.69 -1.73 10.58
C ARG A 145 -10.32 -2.69 11.59
N PRO A 146 -9.72 -3.87 11.81
CA PRO A 146 -10.17 -4.79 12.87
C PRO A 146 -10.05 -4.18 14.26
N VAL A 147 -9.10 -3.28 14.44
CA VAL A 147 -8.87 -2.53 15.68
C VAL A 147 -8.73 -1.06 15.30
N GLU A 148 -9.53 -0.21 15.93
CA GLU A 148 -9.46 1.23 15.74
C GLU A 148 -8.09 1.76 16.16
N TYR A 149 -7.48 2.60 15.32
CA TYR A 149 -6.26 3.28 15.69
C TYR A 149 -6.56 4.32 16.77
N LYS A 150 -5.80 4.25 17.86
CA LYS A 150 -5.85 5.25 18.94
C LYS A 150 -4.46 5.83 19.14
N PRO A 151 -4.26 7.13 18.94
CA PRO A 151 -2.98 7.76 19.21
C PRO A 151 -2.60 7.57 20.69
N LYS A 152 -1.34 7.24 20.91
CA LYS A 152 -0.81 7.09 22.29
C LYS A 152 -0.64 8.45 22.97
N PHE A 153 -0.33 9.48 22.19
CA PHE A 153 -0.18 10.85 22.66
C PHE A 153 -1.06 11.80 21.82
N PRO A 154 -1.50 12.94 22.39
CA PRO A 154 -2.42 13.86 21.70
C PRO A 154 -1.94 14.38 20.34
N ASN A 155 -0.64 14.39 20.11
CA ASN A 155 -0.01 14.90 18.89
C ASN A 155 0.52 13.78 17.97
N ASP A 156 0.23 12.51 18.27
CA ASP A 156 0.62 11.41 17.38
C ASP A 156 -0.13 11.55 16.05
N PRO A 157 0.58 11.47 14.93
CA PRO A 157 -0.09 11.53 13.63
C PRO A 157 -0.94 10.28 13.40
N TYR A 158 -2.09 10.47 12.78
CA TYR A 158 -2.85 9.34 12.25
C TYR A 158 -2.06 8.66 11.12
N PRO A 159 -2.24 7.34 10.94
CA PRO A 159 -1.65 6.64 9.79
C PRO A 159 -2.03 7.34 8.48
N ALA A 160 -1.09 7.43 7.55
CA ALA A 160 -1.30 8.11 6.28
C ALA A 160 -2.47 7.52 5.45
N ASP A 161 -2.79 6.24 5.68
CA ASP A 161 -3.88 5.54 5.01
C ASP A 161 -5.24 5.66 5.73
N SER A 162 -5.32 6.41 6.83
CA SER A 162 -6.60 6.69 7.53
C SER A 162 -7.62 7.43 6.65
N ILE A 163 -7.14 8.18 5.66
CA ILE A 163 -8.00 8.85 4.66
C ILE A 163 -8.82 7.87 3.79
N TYR A 164 -8.44 6.61 3.76
CA TYR A 164 -9.14 5.54 3.04
C TYR A 164 -10.07 4.72 3.94
N GLU A 165 -10.10 5.00 5.24
CA GLU A 165 -11.02 4.34 6.16
C GLU A 165 -12.47 4.77 5.90
N ILE A 166 -13.38 3.83 6.15
CA ILE A 166 -14.82 4.14 6.09
C ILE A 166 -15.14 5.13 7.22
N PRO A 167 -15.87 6.22 6.97
CA PRO A 167 -16.32 7.14 8.01
C PRO A 167 -17.48 6.51 8.79
N GLU A 168 -17.18 5.49 9.61
CA GLU A 168 -18.22 4.74 10.35
C GLU A 168 -19.02 5.66 11.28
N GLY A 169 -20.34 5.63 11.14
CA GLY A 169 -21.26 6.45 11.94
C GLY A 169 -21.36 7.92 11.48
N GLU A 170 -20.59 8.33 10.50
CA GLU A 170 -20.62 9.69 9.96
C GLU A 170 -21.42 9.72 8.66
N TYR A 171 -22.62 10.29 8.70
CA TYR A 171 -23.55 10.32 7.59
C TYR A 171 -23.58 11.69 6.93
N CYS A 172 -24.04 11.71 5.68
CA CYS A 172 -24.23 12.94 4.92
C CYS A 172 -24.96 14.02 5.73
N THR A 173 -24.35 15.19 5.81
CA THR A 173 -24.88 16.37 6.52
C THR A 173 -25.54 17.38 5.59
N VAL A 174 -25.41 17.18 4.27
CA VAL A 174 -25.92 18.10 3.24
C VAL A 174 -27.37 17.75 2.89
N HIS A 175 -27.71 16.47 2.78
CA HIS A 175 -29.02 16.02 2.38
C HIS A 175 -29.81 15.50 3.60
N GLY A 176 -30.98 16.07 3.84
CA GLY A 176 -31.88 15.72 4.93
C GLY A 176 -33.35 15.77 4.51
N ARG A 177 -34.28 15.48 5.41
CA ARG A 177 -35.74 15.44 5.16
C ARG A 177 -36.33 16.68 4.47
N GLY A 178 -35.58 17.80 4.39
CA GLY A 178 -36.03 19.06 3.78
C GLY A 178 -35.26 19.45 2.51
N THR A 179 -34.25 18.70 2.12
CA THR A 179 -33.44 18.95 0.92
C THR A 179 -33.96 18.19 -0.30
N LEU A 180 -35.27 18.25 -0.53
CA LEU A 180 -35.78 17.94 -1.85
C LEU A 180 -35.35 19.09 -2.76
N ILE A 181 -34.36 18.86 -3.60
CA ILE A 181 -34.04 19.74 -4.71
C ILE A 181 -35.32 19.83 -5.55
N PRO A 182 -35.91 21.00 -5.73
CA PRO A 182 -37.04 21.11 -6.64
C PRO A 182 -36.60 20.60 -8.01
N PRO A 183 -37.49 19.92 -8.76
CA PRO A 183 -37.16 19.47 -10.10
C PRO A 183 -36.56 20.63 -10.89
N ILE A 184 -35.45 20.37 -11.59
CA ILE A 184 -34.77 21.35 -12.44
C ILE A 184 -35.79 21.78 -13.48
N THR A 185 -36.35 22.99 -13.29
CA THR A 185 -37.15 23.64 -14.28
C THR A 185 -36.22 24.48 -15.15
N GLU A 186 -36.58 24.75 -16.40
CA GLU A 186 -35.78 25.59 -17.32
C GLU A 186 -35.38 26.95 -16.70
N GLU A 187 -36.12 27.42 -15.71
CA GLU A 187 -35.89 28.65 -14.96
C GLU A 187 -34.75 28.57 -13.93
N ASN A 188 -34.32 27.32 -13.50
CA ASN A 188 -33.29 27.09 -12.50
C ASN A 188 -32.03 26.46 -13.10
N HIS A 189 -31.90 26.45 -14.42
CA HIS A 189 -30.69 25.94 -15.04
C HIS A 189 -29.54 26.88 -14.67
N PRO A 190 -28.47 26.39 -13.99
CA PRO A 190 -27.28 27.20 -13.83
C PRO A 190 -26.78 27.54 -15.25
N PRO A 191 -26.30 28.78 -15.48
CA PRO A 191 -25.78 29.14 -16.79
C PRO A 191 -24.70 28.10 -17.18
N GLU A 192 -24.77 27.61 -18.42
CA GLU A 192 -23.71 26.76 -18.97
C GLU A 192 -22.38 27.46 -18.68
N SER A 193 -21.65 26.88 -17.72
CA SER A 193 -20.29 27.30 -17.48
C SER A 193 -19.48 26.87 -18.70
N THR A 194 -19.18 27.83 -19.55
CA THR A 194 -18.04 27.71 -20.46
C THR A 194 -16.84 27.45 -19.55
N ILE A 195 -16.41 26.22 -19.47
CA ILE A 195 -15.15 25.84 -18.84
C ILE A 195 -14.08 26.42 -19.78
N GLU A 196 -13.73 27.69 -19.57
CA GLU A 196 -12.43 28.18 -20.01
C GLU A 196 -11.40 27.45 -19.17
N ASP A 197 -10.51 26.77 -19.86
CA ASP A 197 -9.37 26.01 -19.37
C ASP A 197 -8.48 26.90 -18.47
N GLU A 198 -8.91 27.11 -17.21
CA GLU A 198 -8.08 27.75 -16.20
C GLU A 198 -7.07 26.70 -15.70
N ARG A 199 -5.89 26.77 -16.29
CA ARG A 199 -4.70 26.12 -15.76
C ARG A 199 -4.61 26.40 -14.27
N LEU A 200 -4.55 25.32 -13.50
CA LEU A 200 -4.25 25.37 -12.07
C LEU A 200 -3.02 26.27 -11.83
N PRO A 201 -3.08 27.19 -10.86
CA PRO A 201 -1.94 28.04 -10.55
C PRO A 201 -0.76 27.16 -10.11
N GLU A 202 0.35 27.30 -10.81
CA GLU A 202 1.64 26.75 -10.42
C GLU A 202 2.05 27.37 -9.07
N GLY A 203 2.32 26.50 -8.08
CA GLY A 203 3.03 26.89 -6.88
C GLY A 203 2.19 27.06 -5.62
N LEU A 204 1.79 25.93 -5.02
CA LEU A 204 1.58 25.90 -3.57
C LEU A 204 2.97 25.78 -2.91
N PRO A 205 3.37 26.70 -2.00
CA PRO A 205 4.66 26.62 -1.33
C PRO A 205 4.65 25.43 -0.36
N GLY A 206 5.53 24.45 -0.61
CA GLY A 206 5.80 23.35 0.32
C GLY A 206 5.76 21.94 -0.24
N TYR A 207 5.37 21.75 -1.49
CA TYR A 207 5.56 20.45 -2.18
C TYR A 207 6.53 20.63 -3.34
N PRO A 208 7.60 19.85 -3.41
CA PRO A 208 8.39 19.77 -4.63
C PRO A 208 7.47 19.29 -5.76
N PRO A 209 7.68 19.74 -7.00
CA PRO A 209 6.98 19.19 -8.14
C PRO A 209 7.14 17.68 -8.10
N ALA A 210 6.10 16.95 -8.47
CA ALA A 210 6.17 15.52 -8.72
C ALA A 210 7.10 15.30 -9.92
N GLU A 211 8.40 15.44 -9.72
CA GLU A 211 9.39 14.80 -10.55
C GLU A 211 9.22 13.32 -10.29
N ASP A 212 8.87 12.66 -11.35
CA ASP A 212 8.77 11.25 -11.61
C ASP A 212 9.63 10.42 -10.62
N ILE A 213 9.10 10.17 -9.44
CA ILE A 213 9.62 9.12 -8.58
C ILE A 213 9.03 7.86 -9.20
N GLY A 214 9.72 7.36 -10.25
CA GLY A 214 9.38 6.11 -10.87
C GLY A 214 9.10 5.07 -9.78
N ASP A 215 8.12 4.25 -10.01
CA ASP A 215 7.76 3.15 -9.12
C ASP A 215 9.04 2.47 -8.63
N PRO A 216 9.37 2.52 -7.32
CA PRO A 216 10.60 1.92 -6.79
C PRO A 216 10.64 0.40 -6.98
N TYR A 217 9.53 -0.20 -7.42
CA TYR A 217 9.39 -1.62 -7.75
C TYR A 217 9.18 -1.85 -9.26
N SER A 218 9.32 -0.83 -10.13
CA SER A 218 9.29 -1.04 -11.57
C SER A 218 10.51 -1.84 -12.02
N GLU A 219 10.32 -2.71 -13.01
CA GLU A 219 11.40 -3.51 -13.58
C GLU A 219 12.58 -2.64 -14.09
N GLU A 220 12.28 -1.40 -14.50
CA GLU A 220 13.29 -0.43 -14.98
C GLU A 220 14.25 0.03 -13.88
N ASN A 221 13.85 0.05 -12.61
CA ASN A 221 14.72 0.36 -11.48
C ASN A 221 15.66 -0.79 -11.11
N TRP A 222 15.43 -1.97 -11.68
CA TRP A 222 16.23 -3.16 -11.47
C TRP A 222 17.04 -3.54 -12.70
N GLU A 223 16.92 -2.79 -13.81
CA GLU A 223 17.78 -2.93 -14.97
C GLU A 223 19.23 -2.59 -14.59
N GLY A 224 20.05 -3.60 -14.52
CA GLY A 224 21.46 -3.52 -14.12
C GLY A 224 21.79 -4.27 -12.84
N ILE A 225 20.80 -4.75 -12.10
CA ILE A 225 21.00 -5.72 -11.03
C ILE A 225 20.69 -7.10 -11.60
N ASP A 226 21.68 -7.73 -12.17
CA ASP A 226 21.59 -9.11 -12.65
C ASP A 226 21.51 -10.07 -11.46
N TRP A 227 20.29 -10.50 -11.12
CA TRP A 227 20.00 -11.36 -9.97
C TRP A 227 20.18 -12.84 -10.24
N GLY A 228 20.67 -13.24 -11.40
CA GLY A 228 20.81 -14.67 -11.50
C GLY A 228 21.09 -15.33 -12.82
N ASN A 229 21.46 -14.63 -13.87
CA ASN A 229 21.83 -15.25 -15.15
C ASN A 229 23.29 -15.05 -15.53
N ASP A 230 24.11 -14.49 -14.66
CA ASP A 230 25.56 -14.53 -14.85
C ASP A 230 26.09 -15.81 -14.19
N PRO A 231 26.44 -16.84 -14.97
CA PRO A 231 26.97 -18.08 -14.45
C PRO A 231 28.34 -17.90 -13.75
N ASN A 232 28.97 -16.71 -13.89
CA ASN A 232 30.25 -16.37 -13.27
C ASN A 232 30.11 -15.36 -12.13
N ARG A 233 28.90 -15.00 -11.71
CA ARG A 233 28.70 -13.99 -10.66
C ARG A 233 29.02 -14.52 -9.26
N TRP A 234 29.11 -15.84 -9.14
CA TRP A 234 29.45 -16.54 -7.92
C TRP A 234 30.71 -17.39 -8.04
N ASP A 235 31.42 -17.30 -9.18
CA ASP A 235 32.75 -17.90 -9.38
C ASP A 235 33.88 -17.00 -8.86
#